data_11c5599f07027db56eefc5ae71469965
#
_entry.id   11c5599f07027db56eefc5ae71469965
#
_cell.length_a   1.000
_cell.length_b   1.000
_cell.length_c   1.000
_cell.angle_alpha   90.00
_cell.angle_beta   90.00
_cell.angle_gamma   90.00
#
_symmetry.space_group_name_H-M   'P 1'
#
loop_
_entity.id
_entity.type
_entity.pdbx_description
1 polymer ?
#
loop_
_entity_poly.entity_id
_entity_poly.type
_entity_poly.pdbx_seq_one_letter_code
_entity_poly.pdbx_strand_id
1 'polypeptide(L)'
;MADEIKSKRLAQFVSDLRTAHDDNLLSVAVYGSTARDDGDPAAKHDVLIVLRRIELDDLRRAIEPIRNWTRSGQPMPVYFSQDELQRAADVFPIEFLQMEQARRVLYGSDPFAFVEISNANLRHQTEYELRTKCLQLRRLYFSSAASPEQLVRLMTDSLSSFAALFRAVLILHGAPPPVSKRDVLQTTARVLGLEVSPFNQILELTEQKKTRLTKSDTENLFGNYLAEIQRVIDAVDQIERNQ
;
A
#
# COMPACT_ATOMS: atom_id res chain seq x y z
N MET A 1 -8.52 15.37 -24.33
CA MET A 1 -7.92 14.25 -25.12
C MET A 1 -7.34 13.14 -24.22
N ALA A 2 -6.40 13.42 -23.30
CA ALA A 2 -5.82 12.38 -22.43
C ALA A 2 -6.84 11.76 -21.44
N ASP A 3 -7.66 12.57 -20.78
CA ASP A 3 -8.73 12.11 -19.87
C ASP A 3 -9.81 11.30 -20.58
N GLU A 4 -10.11 11.68 -21.81
CA GLU A 4 -11.10 10.98 -22.63
C GLU A 4 -10.59 9.59 -23.06
N ILE A 5 -9.29 9.45 -23.37
CA ILE A 5 -8.65 8.17 -23.70
C ILE A 5 -8.62 7.25 -22.48
N LYS A 6 -8.35 7.79 -21.29
CA LYS A 6 -8.30 7.08 -20.02
C LYS A 6 -9.67 6.58 -19.60
N SER A 7 -10.67 7.45 -19.63
CA SER A 7 -12.06 7.11 -19.36
C SER A 7 -12.57 6.04 -20.34
N LYS A 8 -12.21 6.15 -21.61
CA LYS A 8 -12.54 5.14 -22.64
C LYS A 8 -11.87 3.80 -22.36
N ARG A 9 -10.59 3.78 -21.89
CA ARG A 9 -9.88 2.54 -21.57
C ARG A 9 -10.50 1.78 -20.39
N LEU A 10 -10.81 2.49 -19.31
CA LEU A 10 -11.50 1.90 -18.16
C LEU A 10 -12.90 1.40 -18.54
N ALA A 11 -13.64 2.20 -19.29
CA ALA A 11 -14.97 1.81 -19.77
C ALA A 11 -14.92 0.58 -20.69
N GLN A 12 -13.93 0.50 -21.59
CA GLN A 12 -13.73 -0.67 -22.45
C GLN A 12 -13.38 -1.90 -21.61
N PHE A 13 -12.45 -1.76 -20.66
CA PHE A 13 -12.07 -2.88 -19.79
C PHE A 13 -13.27 -3.41 -18.97
N VAL A 14 -14.10 -2.52 -18.41
CA VAL A 14 -15.33 -2.91 -17.72
C VAL A 14 -16.31 -3.62 -18.68
N SER A 15 -16.45 -3.13 -19.91
CA SER A 15 -17.29 -3.76 -20.93
C SER A 15 -16.82 -5.18 -21.27
N ASP A 16 -15.50 -5.35 -21.45
CA ASP A 16 -14.90 -6.65 -21.75
C ASP A 16 -15.09 -7.65 -20.58
N LEU A 17 -14.93 -7.19 -19.35
CA LEU A 17 -15.19 -8.00 -18.15
C LEU A 17 -16.66 -8.40 -18.02
N ARG A 18 -17.59 -7.50 -18.35
CA ARG A 18 -19.02 -7.81 -18.36
C ARG A 18 -19.35 -8.89 -19.41
N THR A 19 -18.73 -8.82 -20.57
CA THR A 19 -18.88 -9.85 -21.61
C THR A 19 -18.29 -11.19 -21.18
N ALA A 20 -17.14 -11.16 -20.48
CA ALA A 20 -16.46 -12.38 -20.03
C ALA A 20 -17.17 -13.09 -18.88
N HIS A 21 -17.79 -12.35 -17.95
CA HIS A 21 -18.33 -12.90 -16.71
C HIS A 21 -19.85 -12.84 -16.58
N ASP A 22 -20.51 -12.02 -17.41
CA ASP A 22 -21.97 -11.85 -17.46
C ASP A 22 -22.56 -11.67 -16.03
N ASP A 23 -23.57 -12.43 -15.64
CA ASP A 23 -24.23 -12.38 -14.34
C ASP A 23 -23.34 -12.77 -13.15
N ASN A 24 -22.15 -13.34 -13.41
CA ASN A 24 -21.17 -13.67 -12.38
C ASN A 24 -20.37 -12.44 -11.92
N LEU A 25 -20.31 -11.35 -12.71
CA LEU A 25 -19.64 -10.11 -12.35
C LEU A 25 -20.49 -9.28 -11.39
N LEU A 26 -20.04 -9.10 -10.16
CA LEU A 26 -20.75 -8.32 -9.14
C LEU A 26 -20.24 -6.88 -9.03
N SER A 27 -18.93 -6.67 -9.12
CA SER A 27 -18.35 -5.34 -8.99
C SER A 27 -17.00 -5.22 -9.70
N VAL A 28 -16.72 -4.02 -10.18
CA VAL A 28 -15.39 -3.58 -10.61
C VAL A 28 -15.11 -2.24 -9.96
N ALA A 29 -14.00 -2.13 -9.24
CA ALA A 29 -13.59 -0.89 -8.58
C ALA A 29 -12.12 -0.58 -8.83
N VAL A 30 -11.78 0.69 -9.03
CA VAL A 30 -10.40 1.20 -8.97
C VAL A 30 -10.09 1.58 -7.54
N TYR A 31 -8.88 1.28 -7.07
CA TYR A 31 -8.46 1.63 -5.73
C TYR A 31 -7.04 2.22 -5.69
N GLY A 32 -6.61 2.66 -4.50
CA GLY A 32 -5.30 3.25 -4.29
C GLY A 32 -5.19 4.72 -4.71
N SER A 33 -3.97 5.22 -4.85
CA SER A 33 -3.69 6.65 -5.09
C SER A 33 -4.37 7.21 -6.34
N THR A 34 -4.52 6.39 -7.37
CA THR A 34 -5.10 6.78 -8.66
C THR A 34 -6.63 6.72 -8.70
N ALA A 35 -7.27 6.19 -7.68
CA ALA A 35 -8.73 6.23 -7.56
C ALA A 35 -9.27 7.66 -7.36
N ARG A 36 -8.44 8.55 -6.78
CA ARG A 36 -8.79 9.96 -6.50
C ARG A 36 -8.33 10.93 -7.58
N ASP A 37 -7.35 10.54 -8.40
CA ASP A 37 -6.75 11.43 -9.40
C ASP A 37 -7.10 10.96 -10.80
N ASP A 38 -7.91 11.75 -11.47
CA ASP A 38 -8.35 11.51 -12.84
C ASP A 38 -7.46 12.21 -13.89
N GLY A 39 -6.46 12.98 -13.45
CA GLY A 39 -5.72 13.91 -14.33
C GLY A 39 -4.46 13.35 -15.00
N ASP A 40 -3.82 12.30 -14.49
CA ASP A 40 -2.57 11.79 -15.08
C ASP A 40 -2.82 10.69 -16.13
N PRO A 41 -2.49 10.94 -17.40
CA PRO A 41 -2.65 9.93 -18.49
C PRO A 41 -1.79 8.69 -18.31
N ALA A 42 -0.68 8.80 -17.57
CA ALA A 42 0.25 7.71 -17.29
C ALA A 42 -0.10 6.94 -16.00
N ALA A 43 -1.16 7.35 -15.28
CA ALA A 43 -1.56 6.72 -14.04
C ALA A 43 -1.88 5.24 -14.24
N LYS A 44 -1.32 4.43 -13.36
CA LYS A 44 -1.57 2.99 -13.29
C LYS A 44 -2.71 2.75 -12.32
N HIS A 45 -3.77 2.09 -12.80
CA HIS A 45 -4.94 1.80 -12.00
C HIS A 45 -4.88 0.40 -11.42
N ASP A 46 -4.86 0.32 -10.09
CA ASP A 46 -5.10 -0.93 -9.39
C ASP A 46 -6.61 -1.21 -9.43
N VAL A 47 -7.00 -2.39 -9.91
CA VAL A 47 -8.40 -2.76 -10.13
C VAL A 47 -8.74 -3.98 -9.30
N LEU A 48 -9.84 -3.87 -8.56
CA LEU A 48 -10.50 -4.97 -7.87
C LEU A 48 -11.69 -5.44 -8.70
N ILE A 49 -11.76 -6.74 -8.96
CA ILE A 49 -12.86 -7.42 -9.65
C ILE A 49 -13.50 -8.39 -8.68
N VAL A 50 -14.80 -8.26 -8.46
CA VAL A 50 -15.54 -9.14 -7.57
C VAL A 50 -16.55 -9.95 -8.38
N LEU A 51 -16.41 -11.26 -8.28
CA LEU A 51 -17.33 -12.23 -8.87
C LEU A 51 -18.21 -12.84 -7.80
N ARG A 52 -19.36 -13.41 -8.19
CA ARG A 52 -20.20 -14.22 -7.30
C ARG A 52 -19.44 -15.47 -6.84
N ARG A 53 -18.71 -16.12 -7.77
CA ARG A 53 -17.82 -17.27 -7.53
C ARG A 53 -16.66 -17.21 -8.50
N ILE A 54 -15.56 -17.90 -8.17
CA ILE A 54 -14.38 -18.01 -9.04
C ILE A 54 -14.13 -19.49 -9.31
N GLU A 55 -14.29 -19.88 -10.56
CA GLU A 55 -13.93 -21.19 -11.09
C GLU A 55 -12.86 -21.01 -12.19
N LEU A 56 -12.20 -22.10 -12.57
CA LEU A 56 -11.17 -22.05 -13.60
C LEU A 56 -11.69 -21.50 -14.95
N ASP A 57 -12.94 -21.80 -15.29
CA ASP A 57 -13.55 -21.30 -16.53
C ASP A 57 -13.84 -19.80 -16.48
N ASP A 58 -14.10 -19.22 -15.30
CA ASP A 58 -14.20 -17.77 -15.14
C ASP A 58 -12.87 -17.09 -15.41
N LEU A 59 -11.77 -17.67 -14.90
CA LEU A 59 -10.42 -17.16 -15.16
C LEU A 59 -10.03 -17.31 -16.65
N ARG A 60 -10.39 -18.42 -17.29
CA ARG A 60 -10.14 -18.63 -18.72
C ARG A 60 -10.84 -17.61 -19.59
N ARG A 61 -12.09 -17.27 -19.30
CA ARG A 61 -12.85 -16.24 -20.04
C ARG A 61 -12.25 -14.85 -19.89
N ALA A 62 -11.58 -14.57 -18.77
CA ALA A 62 -10.93 -13.29 -18.52
C ALA A 62 -9.54 -13.15 -19.17
N ILE A 63 -8.94 -14.20 -19.72
CA ILE A 63 -7.55 -14.16 -20.27
C ILE A 63 -7.36 -13.01 -21.26
N GLU A 64 -8.23 -12.87 -22.25
CA GLU A 64 -8.08 -11.82 -23.26
C GLU A 64 -8.33 -10.40 -22.71
N PRO A 65 -9.42 -10.11 -21.97
CA PRO A 65 -9.57 -8.85 -21.28
C PRO A 65 -8.36 -8.44 -20.44
N ILE A 66 -7.86 -9.35 -19.60
CA ILE A 66 -6.71 -9.11 -18.73
C ILE A 66 -5.43 -8.88 -19.51
N ARG A 67 -5.19 -9.68 -20.57
CA ARG A 67 -4.02 -9.51 -21.44
C ARG A 67 -4.02 -8.15 -22.14
N ASN A 68 -5.17 -7.70 -22.63
CA ASN A 68 -5.29 -6.40 -23.30
C ASN A 68 -5.08 -5.26 -22.28
N TRP A 69 -5.62 -5.39 -21.07
CA TRP A 69 -5.41 -4.46 -19.97
C TRP A 69 -3.93 -4.33 -19.61
N THR A 70 -3.23 -5.45 -19.36
CA THR A 70 -1.82 -5.45 -18.96
C THR A 70 -0.88 -5.02 -20.07
N ARG A 71 -1.17 -5.37 -21.34
CA ARG A 71 -0.43 -4.86 -22.52
C ARG A 71 -0.51 -3.35 -22.67
N SER A 72 -1.55 -2.72 -22.14
CA SER A 72 -1.65 -1.26 -22.10
C SER A 72 -0.81 -0.60 -20.99
N GLY A 73 0.03 -1.38 -20.28
CA GLY A 73 0.93 -0.92 -19.21
C GLY A 73 0.26 -0.85 -17.83
N GLN A 74 -0.97 -1.37 -17.69
CA GLN A 74 -1.71 -1.36 -16.44
C GLN A 74 -1.34 -2.56 -15.55
N PRO A 75 -1.47 -2.43 -14.21
CA PRO A 75 -1.23 -3.52 -13.28
C PRO A 75 -2.20 -4.69 -13.49
N MET A 76 -1.78 -5.88 -13.07
CA MET A 76 -2.64 -7.05 -13.02
C MET A 76 -3.77 -6.80 -12.01
N PRO A 77 -5.05 -6.96 -12.38
CA PRO A 77 -6.17 -6.81 -11.46
C PRO A 77 -6.18 -7.91 -10.40
N VAL A 78 -6.79 -7.60 -9.26
CA VAL A 78 -7.04 -8.56 -8.19
C VAL A 78 -8.47 -9.08 -8.31
N TYR A 79 -8.64 -10.39 -8.21
CA TYR A 79 -9.93 -11.06 -8.23
C TYR A 79 -10.26 -11.61 -6.84
N PHE A 80 -11.49 -11.35 -6.40
CA PHE A 80 -12.10 -11.99 -5.25
C PHE A 80 -13.50 -12.51 -5.61
N SER A 81 -13.90 -13.61 -5.04
CA SER A 81 -15.32 -13.88 -4.92
C SER A 81 -15.91 -13.04 -3.78
N GLN A 82 -17.22 -12.83 -3.78
CA GLN A 82 -17.89 -12.07 -2.72
C GLN A 82 -17.64 -12.69 -1.34
N ASP A 83 -17.68 -14.00 -1.25
CA ASP A 83 -17.45 -14.74 0.00
C ASP A 83 -15.99 -14.63 0.46
N GLU A 84 -15.03 -14.76 -0.45
CA GLU A 84 -13.60 -14.55 -0.14
C GLU A 84 -13.35 -13.14 0.35
N LEU A 85 -13.91 -12.11 -0.31
CA LEU A 85 -13.72 -10.73 0.09
C LEU A 85 -14.20 -10.47 1.53
N GLN A 86 -15.35 -11.04 1.91
CA GLN A 86 -15.89 -10.91 3.26
C GLN A 86 -15.03 -11.65 4.30
N ARG A 87 -14.54 -12.86 3.97
CA ARG A 87 -13.75 -13.68 4.90
C ARG A 87 -12.29 -13.26 4.98
N ALA A 88 -11.74 -12.64 3.93
CA ALA A 88 -10.33 -12.27 3.90
C ALA A 88 -10.00 -10.96 4.66
N ALA A 89 -11.01 -10.26 5.18
CA ALA A 89 -10.81 -9.02 5.94
C ALA A 89 -10.04 -9.22 7.25
N ASP A 90 -10.02 -10.43 7.80
CA ASP A 90 -9.24 -10.80 8.97
C ASP A 90 -7.76 -11.09 8.64
N VAL A 91 -7.48 -11.51 7.40
CA VAL A 91 -6.14 -11.89 6.92
C VAL A 91 -5.42 -10.73 6.25
N PHE A 92 -6.13 -9.88 5.51
CA PHE A 92 -5.60 -8.75 4.73
C PHE A 92 -6.15 -7.38 5.17
N PRO A 93 -6.23 -7.08 6.48
CA PRO A 93 -6.83 -5.84 6.95
C PRO A 93 -6.13 -4.58 6.45
N ILE A 94 -4.79 -4.59 6.28
CA ILE A 94 -4.03 -3.44 5.75
C ILE A 94 -4.38 -3.17 4.29
N GLU A 95 -4.40 -4.21 3.45
CA GLU A 95 -4.71 -4.11 2.04
C GLU A 95 -6.16 -3.63 1.83
N PHE A 96 -7.09 -4.20 2.57
CA PHE A 96 -8.50 -3.84 2.48
C PHE A 96 -8.76 -2.41 2.96
N LEU A 97 -8.08 -1.99 4.01
CA LEU A 97 -8.14 -0.61 4.48
C LEU A 97 -7.64 0.39 3.42
N GLN A 98 -6.55 0.04 2.72
CA GLN A 98 -6.03 0.86 1.62
C GLN A 98 -7.00 0.93 0.45
N MET A 99 -7.63 -0.20 0.11
CA MET A 99 -8.66 -0.27 -0.93
C MET A 99 -9.91 0.52 -0.53
N GLU A 100 -10.32 0.44 0.72
CA GLU A 100 -11.50 1.13 1.24
C GLU A 100 -11.32 2.66 1.24
N GLN A 101 -10.19 3.16 1.71
CA GLN A 101 -9.94 4.60 1.89
C GLN A 101 -9.88 5.38 0.58
N ALA A 102 -9.49 4.74 -0.51
CA ALA A 102 -9.36 5.38 -1.81
C ALA A 102 -9.86 4.42 -2.89
N ARG A 103 -11.18 4.44 -3.15
CA ARG A 103 -11.80 3.62 -4.20
C ARG A 103 -12.82 4.41 -5.00
N ARG A 104 -13.06 3.96 -6.22
CA ARG A 104 -14.12 4.40 -7.11
C ARG A 104 -14.73 3.18 -7.79
N VAL A 105 -16.01 2.95 -7.55
CA VAL A 105 -16.77 1.87 -8.20
C VAL A 105 -17.02 2.24 -9.66
N LEU A 106 -16.66 1.34 -10.57
CA LEU A 106 -16.85 1.49 -12.01
C LEU A 106 -18.07 0.70 -12.50
N TYR A 107 -18.38 -0.40 -11.83
CA TYR A 107 -19.52 -1.26 -12.15
C TYR A 107 -20.02 -1.97 -10.91
N GLY A 108 -21.35 -2.17 -10.82
CA GLY A 108 -22.01 -2.93 -9.75
C GLY A 108 -22.10 -2.18 -8.43
N SER A 109 -22.22 -2.95 -7.34
CA SER A 109 -22.28 -2.42 -5.97
C SER A 109 -20.89 -2.15 -5.39
N ASP A 110 -20.84 -1.34 -4.32
CA ASP A 110 -19.59 -1.14 -3.57
C ASP A 110 -19.14 -2.46 -2.93
N PRO A 111 -17.96 -2.99 -3.30
CA PRO A 111 -17.51 -4.28 -2.81
C PRO A 111 -17.20 -4.29 -1.30
N PHE A 112 -16.94 -3.12 -0.70
CA PHE A 112 -16.62 -2.97 0.72
C PHE A 112 -17.82 -2.62 1.61
N ALA A 113 -19.04 -2.51 1.05
CA ALA A 113 -20.22 -2.10 1.81
C ALA A 113 -20.53 -3.01 3.03
N PHE A 114 -20.04 -4.24 3.02
CA PHE A 114 -20.27 -5.24 4.07
C PHE A 114 -18.96 -5.86 4.60
N VAL A 115 -17.84 -5.21 4.35
CA VAL A 115 -16.53 -5.67 4.83
C VAL A 115 -16.21 -4.90 6.11
N GLU A 116 -16.04 -5.62 7.22
CA GLU A 116 -15.63 -5.04 8.50
C GLU A 116 -14.17 -5.37 8.79
N ILE A 117 -13.36 -4.36 9.01
CA ILE A 117 -11.94 -4.50 9.34
C ILE A 117 -11.77 -4.36 10.84
N SER A 118 -11.42 -5.45 11.51
CA SER A 118 -11.18 -5.48 12.94
C SER A 118 -9.86 -4.78 13.30
N ASN A 119 -9.90 -3.90 14.33
CA ASN A 119 -8.68 -3.27 14.86
C ASN A 119 -7.68 -4.32 15.41
N ALA A 120 -8.16 -5.41 15.98
CA ALA A 120 -7.29 -6.49 16.48
C ALA A 120 -6.51 -7.15 15.34
N ASN A 121 -7.17 -7.47 14.22
CA ASN A 121 -6.53 -8.06 13.05
C ASN A 121 -5.58 -7.05 12.37
N LEU A 122 -6.02 -5.78 12.25
CA LEU A 122 -5.18 -4.70 11.72
C LEU A 122 -3.91 -4.53 12.56
N ARG A 123 -4.01 -4.53 13.90
CA ARG A 123 -2.87 -4.47 14.78
C ARG A 123 -1.92 -5.64 14.57
N HIS A 124 -2.46 -6.86 14.57
CA HIS A 124 -1.66 -8.08 14.43
C HIS A 124 -0.88 -8.10 13.11
N GLN A 125 -1.54 -7.81 11.98
CA GLN A 125 -0.88 -7.72 10.68
C GLN A 125 0.13 -6.58 10.64
N THR A 126 -0.20 -5.41 11.19
CA THR A 126 0.72 -4.26 11.21
C THR A 126 1.99 -4.57 12.00
N GLU A 127 1.87 -5.20 13.17
CA GLU A 127 3.02 -5.62 13.96
C GLU A 127 3.87 -6.65 13.22
N TYR A 128 3.26 -7.69 12.65
CA TYR A 128 3.94 -8.71 11.87
C TYR A 128 4.74 -8.11 10.70
N GLU A 129 4.12 -7.24 9.91
CA GLU A 129 4.76 -6.59 8.76
C GLU A 129 5.90 -5.66 9.20
N LEU A 130 5.72 -4.86 10.25
CA LEU A 130 6.75 -3.98 10.79
C LEU A 130 7.96 -4.78 11.27
N ARG A 131 7.74 -5.86 12.05
CA ARG A 131 8.83 -6.74 12.53
C ARG A 131 9.54 -7.42 11.37
N THR A 132 8.81 -7.95 10.41
CA THR A 132 9.37 -8.62 9.23
C THR A 132 10.26 -7.67 8.43
N LYS A 133 9.79 -6.44 8.14
CA LYS A 133 10.58 -5.43 7.41
C LYS A 133 11.77 -4.93 8.23
N CYS A 134 11.64 -4.80 9.55
CA CYS A 134 12.75 -4.44 10.42
C CYS A 134 13.85 -5.53 10.41
N LEU A 135 13.47 -6.80 10.46
CA LEU A 135 14.41 -7.93 10.33
C LEU A 135 15.10 -7.92 8.96
N GLN A 136 14.36 -7.68 7.89
CA GLN A 136 14.92 -7.56 6.55
C GLN A 136 15.91 -6.38 6.45
N LEU A 137 15.57 -5.22 7.02
CA LEU A 137 16.44 -4.05 7.06
C LEU A 137 17.77 -4.36 7.76
N ARG A 138 17.74 -5.04 8.92
CA ARG A 138 18.94 -5.49 9.64
C ARG A 138 19.78 -6.48 8.82
N ARG A 139 19.15 -7.41 8.12
CA ARG A 139 19.86 -8.37 7.25
C ARG A 139 20.56 -7.67 6.09
N LEU A 140 19.89 -6.73 5.44
CA LEU A 140 20.44 -5.99 4.30
C LEU A 140 21.53 -5.00 4.72
N TYR A 141 21.56 -4.57 5.99
CA TYR A 141 22.64 -3.74 6.51
C TYR A 141 24.00 -4.39 6.27
N PHE A 142 24.18 -5.68 6.53
CA PHE A 142 25.47 -6.38 6.40
C PHE A 142 26.06 -6.32 5.00
N SER A 143 25.22 -6.32 3.97
CA SER A 143 25.66 -6.17 2.58
C SER A 143 25.81 -4.71 2.14
N SER A 144 25.09 -3.78 2.79
CA SER A 144 25.06 -2.36 2.40
C SER A 144 26.05 -1.50 3.17
N ALA A 145 26.55 -1.94 4.34
CA ALA A 145 27.46 -1.18 5.20
C ALA A 145 28.86 -0.94 4.58
N ALA A 146 29.19 -1.64 3.50
CA ALA A 146 30.46 -1.46 2.80
C ALA A 146 30.56 -0.10 2.09
N SER A 147 29.44 0.52 1.71
CA SER A 147 29.40 1.80 0.97
C SER A 147 28.30 2.71 1.53
N PRO A 148 28.62 3.99 1.81
CA PRO A 148 27.62 4.98 2.21
C PRO A 148 26.45 5.08 1.21
N GLU A 149 26.72 5.00 -0.08
CA GLU A 149 25.72 5.09 -1.14
C GLU A 149 24.75 3.90 -1.09
N GLN A 150 25.25 2.69 -0.84
CA GLN A 150 24.40 1.50 -0.69
C GLN A 150 23.54 1.57 0.57
N LEU A 151 24.09 2.06 1.68
CA LEU A 151 23.35 2.21 2.92
C LEU A 151 22.29 3.31 2.82
N VAL A 152 22.58 4.43 2.16
CA VAL A 152 21.58 5.47 1.82
C VAL A 152 20.47 4.87 0.98
N ARG A 153 20.80 4.11 -0.07
CA ARG A 153 19.80 3.46 -0.92
C ARG A 153 18.91 2.51 -0.12
N LEU A 154 19.49 1.70 0.77
CA LEU A 154 18.72 0.81 1.64
C LEU A 154 17.71 1.60 2.49
N MET A 155 18.11 2.72 3.08
CA MET A 155 17.22 3.57 3.87
C MET A 155 16.12 4.19 3.01
N THR A 156 16.46 4.75 1.84
CA THR A 156 15.48 5.41 0.95
C THR A 156 14.46 4.42 0.38
N ASP A 157 14.90 3.22 -0.01
CA ASP A 157 14.01 2.17 -0.53
C ASP A 157 13.07 1.64 0.56
N SER A 158 13.58 1.44 1.78
CA SER A 158 12.79 0.92 2.91
C SER A 158 11.79 1.95 3.46
N LEU A 159 12.11 3.24 3.46
CA LEU A 159 11.28 4.30 4.02
C LEU A 159 9.86 4.32 3.43
N SER A 160 9.72 4.07 2.14
CA SER A 160 8.42 4.02 1.46
C SER A 160 7.53 2.90 2.00
N SER A 161 8.13 1.74 2.26
CA SER A 161 7.42 0.58 2.83
C SER A 161 7.00 0.83 4.28
N PHE A 162 7.88 1.44 5.10
CA PHE A 162 7.52 1.80 6.48
C PHE A 162 6.45 2.89 6.52
N ALA A 163 6.53 3.92 5.67
CA ALA A 163 5.50 4.96 5.60
C ALA A 163 4.12 4.40 5.23
N ALA A 164 4.05 3.36 4.38
CA ALA A 164 2.79 2.69 4.09
C ALA A 164 2.21 2.00 5.34
N LEU A 165 3.04 1.32 6.15
CA LEU A 165 2.63 0.69 7.40
C LEU A 165 2.27 1.70 8.48
N PHE A 166 2.94 2.85 8.52
CA PHE A 166 2.64 3.93 9.48
C PHE A 166 1.23 4.51 9.29
N ARG A 167 0.62 4.39 8.11
CA ARG A 167 -0.79 4.72 7.92
C ARG A 167 -1.70 3.82 8.77
N ALA A 168 -1.42 2.51 8.80
CA ALA A 168 -2.14 1.58 9.65
C ALA A 168 -1.88 1.86 11.14
N VAL A 169 -0.64 2.20 11.51
CA VAL A 169 -0.30 2.62 12.89
C VAL A 169 -1.11 3.84 13.32
N LEU A 170 -1.23 4.86 12.46
CA LEU A 170 -2.05 6.05 12.76
C LEU A 170 -3.51 5.70 13.00
N ILE A 171 -4.10 4.82 12.19
CA ILE A 171 -5.48 4.36 12.36
C ILE A 171 -5.65 3.65 13.70
N LEU A 172 -4.75 2.75 14.05
CA LEU A 172 -4.74 2.04 15.32
C LEU A 172 -4.67 2.98 16.53
N HIS A 173 -4.07 4.18 16.35
CA HIS A 173 -4.03 5.25 17.35
C HIS A 173 -5.17 6.27 17.20
N GLY A 174 -6.21 5.98 16.39
CA GLY A 174 -7.37 6.86 16.21
C GLY A 174 -7.09 8.13 15.41
N ALA A 175 -5.95 8.19 14.70
CA ALA A 175 -5.56 9.35 13.91
C ALA A 175 -5.78 9.08 12.41
N PRO A 176 -6.47 9.97 11.65
CA PRO A 176 -6.64 9.79 10.22
C PRO A 176 -5.29 9.92 9.49
N PRO A 177 -4.92 8.97 8.63
CA PRO A 177 -3.65 9.01 7.95
C PRO A 177 -3.64 10.07 6.84
N PRO A 178 -2.62 10.95 6.81
CA PRO A 178 -2.45 11.94 5.74
C PRO A 178 -2.19 11.30 4.37
N VAL A 179 -2.38 12.09 3.30
CA VAL A 179 -2.14 11.61 1.92
C VAL A 179 -0.65 11.54 1.60
N SER A 180 0.13 12.58 1.93
CA SER A 180 1.54 12.62 1.58
C SER A 180 2.40 11.74 2.48
N LYS A 181 3.47 11.15 1.92
CA LYS A 181 4.45 10.36 2.68
C LYS A 181 5.08 11.17 3.80
N ARG A 182 5.46 12.42 3.54
CA ARG A 182 6.07 13.33 4.50
C ARG A 182 5.15 13.57 5.69
N ASP A 183 3.89 13.88 5.43
CA ASP A 183 2.92 14.14 6.49
C ASP A 183 2.61 12.88 7.32
N VAL A 184 2.60 11.70 6.69
CA VAL A 184 2.47 10.43 7.42
C VAL A 184 3.60 10.26 8.42
N LEU A 185 4.87 10.44 8.01
CA LEU A 185 6.03 10.32 8.90
C LEU A 185 6.00 11.34 10.03
N GLN A 186 5.67 12.60 9.72
CA GLN A 186 5.57 13.68 10.71
C GLN A 186 4.42 13.43 11.70
N THR A 187 3.26 13.01 11.20
CA THR A 187 2.10 12.72 12.05
C THR A 187 2.35 11.53 12.96
N THR A 188 2.98 10.46 12.43
CA THR A 188 3.36 9.29 13.22
C THR A 188 4.35 9.68 14.31
N ALA A 189 5.38 10.46 13.98
CA ALA A 189 6.35 10.94 14.96
C ALA A 189 5.67 11.75 16.07
N ARG A 190 4.76 12.64 15.73
CA ARG A 190 4.00 13.44 16.70
C ARG A 190 3.09 12.58 17.58
N VAL A 191 2.34 11.63 17.00
CA VAL A 191 1.39 10.77 17.74
C VAL A 191 2.09 9.85 18.71
N LEU A 192 3.26 9.30 18.30
CA LEU A 192 4.03 8.35 19.11
C LEU A 192 5.18 8.99 19.92
N GLY A 193 5.39 10.30 19.82
CA GLY A 193 6.50 10.97 20.51
C GLY A 193 7.88 10.53 20.00
N LEU A 194 8.02 10.33 18.68
CA LEU A 194 9.27 9.90 18.05
C LEU A 194 10.11 11.09 17.58
N GLU A 195 11.40 10.85 17.34
CA GLU A 195 12.27 11.80 16.65
C GLU A 195 12.01 11.76 15.15
N VAL A 196 11.51 12.87 14.58
CA VAL A 196 11.19 12.95 13.14
C VAL A 196 12.43 13.15 12.27
N SER A 197 13.54 13.61 12.86
CA SER A 197 14.76 14.00 12.14
C SER A 197 15.33 12.91 11.21
N PRO A 198 15.46 11.63 11.64
CA PRO A 198 15.99 10.59 10.77
C PRO A 198 15.12 10.37 9.52
N PHE A 199 13.80 10.41 9.66
CA PHE A 199 12.88 10.25 8.54
C PHE A 199 12.98 11.42 7.54
N ASN A 200 13.06 12.66 8.03
CA ASN A 200 13.19 13.85 7.19
C ASN A 200 14.52 13.85 6.43
N GLN A 201 15.64 13.51 7.07
CA GLN A 201 16.92 13.40 6.41
C GLN A 201 16.92 12.37 5.28
N ILE A 202 16.31 11.20 5.49
CA ILE A 202 16.18 10.17 4.45
C ILE A 202 15.28 10.65 3.30
N LEU A 203 14.19 11.39 3.58
CA LEU A 203 13.36 12.00 2.54
C LEU A 203 14.15 13.00 1.69
N GLU A 204 14.94 13.87 2.32
CA GLU A 204 15.77 14.85 1.64
C GLU A 204 16.82 14.17 0.75
N LEU A 205 17.42 13.07 1.21
CA LEU A 205 18.36 12.27 0.40
C LEU A 205 17.66 11.62 -0.82
N THR A 206 16.36 11.32 -0.73
CA THR A 206 15.57 10.82 -1.86
C THR A 206 15.32 11.91 -2.89
N GLU A 207 15.06 13.15 -2.45
CA GLU A 207 14.73 14.29 -3.29
C GLU A 207 16.00 14.94 -3.89
N GLN A 208 17.08 15.02 -3.09
CA GLN A 208 18.35 15.67 -3.45
C GLN A 208 19.41 14.63 -3.80
N LYS A 209 19.48 14.21 -5.06
CA LYS A 209 20.43 13.20 -5.57
C LYS A 209 21.94 13.53 -5.39
N LYS A 210 22.32 14.64 -4.76
CA LYS A 210 23.69 15.17 -4.71
C LYS A 210 24.32 15.25 -3.32
N THR A 211 23.62 14.97 -2.23
CA THR A 211 24.21 15.05 -0.89
C THR A 211 25.02 13.80 -0.60
N ARG A 212 26.34 13.91 -0.57
CA ARG A 212 27.23 12.82 -0.13
C ARG A 212 27.41 12.92 1.38
N LEU A 213 26.95 11.90 2.08
CA LEU A 213 27.23 11.72 3.50
C LEU A 213 28.60 11.03 3.68
N THR A 214 29.29 11.32 4.77
CA THR A 214 30.42 10.51 5.18
C THR A 214 29.95 9.13 5.64
N LYS A 215 30.89 8.17 5.72
CA LYS A 215 30.55 6.83 6.23
C LYS A 215 29.97 6.90 7.64
N SER A 216 30.60 7.67 8.53
CA SER A 216 30.15 7.85 9.91
C SER A 216 28.75 8.45 10.01
N ASP A 217 28.47 9.52 9.21
CA ASP A 217 27.14 10.16 9.22
C ASP A 217 26.05 9.23 8.70
N THR A 218 26.37 8.42 7.69
CA THR A 218 25.42 7.43 7.13
C THR A 218 25.12 6.33 8.13
N GLU A 219 26.12 5.81 8.84
CA GLU A 219 25.95 4.80 9.88
C GLU A 219 25.14 5.35 11.08
N ASN A 220 25.43 6.59 11.50
CA ASN A 220 24.66 7.27 12.55
C ASN A 220 23.20 7.47 12.15
N LEU A 221 22.95 7.92 10.92
CA LEU A 221 21.59 8.09 10.39
C LEU A 221 20.85 6.76 10.36
N PHE A 222 21.49 5.68 9.91
CA PHE A 222 20.90 4.34 9.90
C PHE A 222 20.56 3.87 11.31
N GLY A 223 21.46 4.06 12.27
CA GLY A 223 21.23 3.70 13.68
C GLY A 223 20.01 4.43 14.27
N ASN A 224 19.91 5.74 14.05
CA ASN A 224 18.78 6.54 14.51
C ASN A 224 17.47 6.12 13.82
N TYR A 225 17.50 5.89 12.51
CA TYR A 225 16.35 5.41 11.74
C TYR A 225 15.84 4.06 12.27
N LEU A 226 16.74 3.10 12.50
CA LEU A 226 16.41 1.78 13.03
C LEU A 226 15.82 1.88 14.44
N ALA A 227 16.35 2.76 15.28
CA ALA A 227 15.84 2.99 16.63
C ALA A 227 14.40 3.51 16.62
N GLU A 228 14.10 4.48 15.75
CA GLU A 228 12.73 5.01 15.65
C GLU A 228 11.74 3.98 15.07
N ILE A 229 12.16 3.15 14.10
CA ILE A 229 11.33 2.01 13.64
C ILE A 229 11.02 1.07 14.80
N GLN A 230 12.02 0.75 15.65
CA GLN A 230 11.79 -0.13 16.80
C GLN A 230 10.79 0.47 17.78
N ARG A 231 10.85 1.78 18.03
CA ARG A 231 9.87 2.48 18.88
C ARG A 231 8.45 2.42 18.31
N VAL A 232 8.28 2.50 16.98
CA VAL A 232 6.97 2.28 16.34
C VAL A 232 6.46 0.86 16.59
N ILE A 233 7.32 -0.15 16.44
CA ILE A 233 6.97 -1.55 16.70
C ILE A 233 6.51 -1.72 18.14
N ASP A 234 7.26 -1.18 19.09
CA ASP A 234 6.96 -1.27 20.51
C ASP A 234 5.62 -0.57 20.85
N ALA A 235 5.33 0.58 20.21
CA ALA A 235 4.06 1.27 20.39
C ALA A 235 2.87 0.44 19.88
N VAL A 236 3.01 -0.27 18.76
CA VAL A 236 1.95 -1.15 18.24
C VAL A 236 1.75 -2.38 19.13
N ASP A 237 2.84 -2.97 19.66
CA ASP A 237 2.80 -4.10 20.59
C ASP A 237 2.03 -3.75 21.88
N GLN A 238 2.16 -2.51 22.35
CA GLN A 238 1.52 -2.06 23.59
C GLN A 238 0.00 -1.76 23.46
N ILE A 239 -0.55 -1.66 22.25
CA ILE A 239 -1.98 -1.37 22.05
C ILE A 239 -2.87 -2.43 22.72
N GLU A 240 -2.51 -3.71 22.69
CA GLU A 240 -3.28 -4.80 23.34
C GLU A 240 -3.20 -4.81 24.87
N ARG A 241 -2.11 -4.28 25.44
CA ARG A 241 -1.93 -4.31 26.90
C ARG A 241 -2.77 -3.27 27.63
N ASN A 242 -3.37 -2.34 26.89
CA ASN A 242 -4.14 -1.22 27.41
C ASN A 242 -5.66 -1.31 27.11
N GLN A 243 -6.12 -2.39 26.47
CA GLN A 243 -7.53 -2.75 26.23
C GLN A 243 -7.94 -3.95 27.06
#